data_3a37aeb6f32fa63959b6edec3005304d
#
_entry.id   3a37aeb6f32fa63959b6edec3005304d
#
_cell.length_a   1.000
_cell.length_b   1.000
_cell.length_c   1.000
_cell.angle_alpha   90.00
_cell.angle_beta   90.00
_cell.angle_gamma   90.00
#
_symmetry.space_group_name_H-M   'P 1'
#
loop_
_entity.id
_entity.type
_entity.pdbx_description
1 polymer ?
#
loop_
_entity_poly.entity_id
_entity_poly.type
_entity_poly.pdbx_seq_one_letter_code
_entity_poly.pdbx_strand_id
1 'polypeptide(L)'
;MDLQTLKTICIENHIPIIRDKTLDLINHIIDDNGFTSILEVGTAYGYSAFAFSLNPHIKNITTIEKNTDNYSLACEYLKDIKKIHIVNLDVIFFKTNEKFDLIFIDGAKSHQEIMFEHCQKFLNNNGIIVVDNIFLKKFNNRKELTRNQKRLLSKVKEFETWLVSRQGWNVKIINIDDGVVICKKK
;
A
#
# COMPACT_ATOMS: atom_id res chain seq x y z
N MET A 1 -3.64 0.78 22.51
CA MET A 1 -4.50 1.10 21.33
C MET A 1 -4.97 -0.23 20.72
N ASP A 2 -6.26 -0.40 20.42
CA ASP A 2 -6.74 -1.51 19.61
C ASP A 2 -7.09 -1.04 18.18
N LEU A 3 -7.25 -1.99 17.25
CA LEU A 3 -7.46 -1.68 15.84
C LEU A 3 -8.78 -0.94 15.57
N GLN A 4 -9.84 -1.25 16.33
CA GLN A 4 -11.15 -0.61 16.16
C GLN A 4 -11.11 0.86 16.60
N THR A 5 -10.44 1.15 17.69
CA THR A 5 -10.19 2.52 18.16
C THR A 5 -9.41 3.31 17.12
N LEU A 6 -8.34 2.73 16.55
CA LEU A 6 -7.57 3.39 15.49
C LEU A 6 -8.42 3.63 14.23
N LYS A 7 -9.29 2.67 13.85
CA LYS A 7 -10.24 2.83 12.74
C LYS A 7 -11.16 4.05 12.96
N THR A 8 -11.70 4.18 14.16
CA THR A 8 -12.57 5.31 14.53
C THR A 8 -11.82 6.64 14.42
N ILE A 9 -10.61 6.73 14.98
CA ILE A 9 -9.76 7.91 14.89
C ILE A 9 -9.49 8.31 13.44
N CYS A 10 -9.16 7.34 12.58
CA CYS A 10 -8.93 7.60 11.15
C CYS A 10 -10.19 8.18 10.47
N ILE A 11 -11.37 7.61 10.75
CA ILE A 11 -12.64 8.07 10.16
C ILE A 11 -12.98 9.49 10.61
N GLU A 12 -12.87 9.79 11.91
CA GLU A 12 -13.15 11.11 12.48
C GLU A 12 -12.22 12.19 11.92
N ASN A 13 -10.97 11.84 11.65
CA ASN A 13 -9.97 12.74 11.07
C ASN A 13 -9.93 12.72 9.52
N HIS A 14 -10.89 12.04 8.87
CA HIS A 14 -10.98 11.92 7.41
C HIS A 14 -9.72 11.33 6.76
N ILE A 15 -8.99 10.48 7.49
CA ILE A 15 -7.83 9.76 6.97
C ILE A 15 -8.32 8.53 6.19
N PRO A 16 -7.95 8.42 4.91
CA PRO A 16 -8.27 7.22 4.14
C PRO A 16 -7.61 5.98 4.77
N ILE A 17 -8.37 4.90 4.86
CA ILE A 17 -7.88 3.60 5.33
C ILE A 17 -8.09 2.54 4.26
N ILE A 18 -7.29 1.48 4.31
CA ILE A 18 -7.48 0.29 3.48
C ILE A 18 -8.91 -0.25 3.66
N ARG A 19 -9.54 -0.65 2.58
CA ARG A 19 -10.90 -1.20 2.60
C ARG A 19 -10.89 -2.67 3.00
N ASP A 20 -11.99 -3.12 3.60
CA ASP A 20 -12.07 -4.44 4.19
C ASP A 20 -11.79 -5.56 3.16
N LYS A 21 -12.34 -5.49 1.93
CA LYS A 21 -12.08 -6.51 0.89
C LYS A 21 -10.63 -6.51 0.41
N THR A 22 -9.99 -5.35 0.33
CA THR A 22 -8.57 -5.25 -0.03
C THR A 22 -7.70 -5.83 1.09
N LEU A 23 -8.05 -5.55 2.35
CA LEU A 23 -7.36 -6.12 3.52
C LEU A 23 -7.49 -7.65 3.56
N ASP A 24 -8.70 -8.18 3.35
CA ASP A 24 -8.96 -9.63 3.28
C ASP A 24 -8.15 -10.29 2.16
N LEU A 25 -8.13 -9.69 0.98
CA LEU A 25 -7.33 -10.19 -0.14
C LEU A 25 -5.84 -10.27 0.21
N ILE A 26 -5.30 -9.22 0.85
CA ILE A 26 -3.87 -9.20 1.23
C ILE A 26 -3.59 -10.26 2.30
N ASN A 27 -4.47 -10.44 3.29
CA ASN A 27 -4.33 -11.50 4.28
C ASN A 27 -4.34 -12.88 3.63
N HIS A 28 -5.23 -13.16 2.68
CA HIS A 28 -5.21 -14.43 1.93
C HIS A 28 -3.89 -14.63 1.16
N ILE A 29 -3.36 -13.57 0.53
CA ILE A 29 -2.06 -13.65 -0.15
C ILE A 29 -0.95 -13.98 0.85
N ILE A 30 -0.96 -13.40 2.04
CA ILE A 30 0.02 -13.68 3.10
C ILE A 30 -0.08 -15.14 3.52
N ASP A 31 -1.28 -15.63 3.82
CA ASP A 31 -1.54 -16.98 4.32
C ASP A 31 -1.17 -18.04 3.28
N ASP A 32 -1.63 -17.88 2.03
CA ASP A 32 -1.40 -18.83 0.93
C ASP A 32 0.08 -18.98 0.56
N ASN A 33 0.90 -17.94 0.78
CA ASN A 33 2.32 -17.96 0.44
C ASN A 33 3.24 -18.09 1.69
N GLY A 34 2.69 -18.06 2.90
CA GLY A 34 3.47 -18.09 4.14
C GLY A 34 4.38 -16.87 4.30
N PHE A 35 3.94 -15.70 3.85
CA PHE A 35 4.73 -14.47 3.91
C PHE A 35 4.91 -13.99 5.34
N THR A 36 6.11 -13.48 5.63
CA THR A 36 6.51 -13.09 6.98
C THR A 36 6.92 -11.62 7.09
N SER A 37 7.18 -10.95 5.97
CA SER A 37 7.71 -9.59 5.94
C SER A 37 6.97 -8.71 4.92
N ILE A 38 6.65 -7.47 5.35
CA ILE A 38 5.93 -6.49 4.54
C ILE A 38 6.73 -5.19 4.46
N LEU A 39 6.83 -4.64 3.25
CA LEU A 39 7.13 -3.23 3.03
C LEU A 39 5.86 -2.51 2.62
N GLU A 40 5.43 -1.53 3.38
CA GLU A 40 4.27 -0.70 3.07
C GLU A 40 4.72 0.71 2.67
N VAL A 41 4.10 1.26 1.63
CA VAL A 41 4.29 2.65 1.19
C VAL A 41 3.00 3.43 1.41
N GLY A 42 3.01 4.35 2.36
CA GLY A 42 1.86 5.13 2.80
C GLY A 42 1.30 4.61 4.13
N THR A 43 1.92 5.01 5.23
CA THR A 43 1.51 4.63 6.60
C THR A 43 0.25 5.36 7.04
N ALA A 44 0.11 6.64 6.69
CA ALA A 44 -0.88 7.56 7.26
C ALA A 44 -0.87 7.47 8.80
N TYR A 45 -1.97 7.10 9.46
CA TYR A 45 -2.05 6.89 10.91
C TYR A 45 -1.70 5.45 11.34
N GLY A 46 -1.34 4.57 10.39
CA GLY A 46 -0.85 3.21 10.67
C GLY A 46 -1.93 2.13 10.73
N TYR A 47 -3.15 2.40 10.26
CA TYR A 47 -4.26 1.44 10.35
C TYR A 47 -3.97 0.14 9.59
N SER A 48 -3.50 0.21 8.35
CA SER A 48 -3.16 -0.97 7.53
C SER A 48 -1.98 -1.75 8.11
N ALA A 49 -0.90 -1.06 8.53
CA ALA A 49 0.23 -1.69 9.20
C ALA A 49 -0.19 -2.44 10.47
N PHE A 50 -1.09 -1.84 11.28
CA PHE A 50 -1.64 -2.50 12.46
C PHE A 50 -2.45 -3.73 12.05
N ALA A 51 -3.37 -3.61 11.07
CA ALA A 51 -4.19 -4.73 10.62
C ALA A 51 -3.34 -5.89 10.11
N PHE A 52 -2.32 -5.63 9.29
CA PHE A 52 -1.37 -6.65 8.84
C PHE A 52 -0.59 -7.28 10.01
N SER A 53 -0.27 -6.48 11.02
CA SER A 53 0.44 -6.99 12.19
C SER A 53 -0.35 -8.03 12.99
N LEU A 54 -1.65 -8.09 12.85
CA LEU A 54 -2.49 -9.10 13.52
C LEU A 54 -2.42 -10.46 12.83
N ASN A 55 -1.96 -10.52 11.58
CA ASN A 55 -1.74 -11.80 10.92
C ASN A 55 -0.59 -12.56 11.61
N PRO A 56 -0.81 -13.83 12.04
CA PRO A 56 0.16 -14.60 12.81
C PRO A 56 1.43 -14.95 12.03
N HIS A 57 1.38 -14.99 10.70
CA HIS A 57 2.55 -15.25 9.86
C HIS A 57 3.51 -14.06 9.83
N ILE A 58 3.00 -12.84 9.96
CA ILE A 58 3.80 -11.62 9.84
C ILE A 58 4.70 -11.41 11.06
N LYS A 59 6.00 -11.32 10.80
CA LYS A 59 7.06 -11.10 11.79
C LYS A 59 7.64 -9.70 11.75
N ASN A 60 7.66 -9.07 10.57
CA ASN A 60 8.25 -7.76 10.36
C ASN A 60 7.44 -6.93 9.36
N ILE A 61 7.18 -5.69 9.70
CA ILE A 61 6.55 -4.69 8.82
C ILE A 61 7.42 -3.44 8.84
N THR A 62 7.92 -3.04 7.68
CA THR A 62 8.50 -1.72 7.49
C THR A 62 7.49 -0.86 6.75
N THR A 63 7.08 0.25 7.33
CA THR A 63 6.10 1.17 6.71
C THR A 63 6.69 2.57 6.59
N ILE A 64 6.45 3.20 5.43
CA ILE A 64 7.09 4.46 5.05
C ILE A 64 6.04 5.55 4.92
N GLU A 65 6.21 6.63 5.69
CA GLU A 65 5.38 7.83 5.66
C GLU A 65 6.23 9.07 5.41
N LYS A 66 5.84 9.85 4.40
CA LYS A 66 6.60 11.06 4.08
C LYS A 66 6.09 12.32 4.81
N ASN A 67 4.83 12.31 5.23
CA ASN A 67 4.26 13.39 6.02
C ASN A 67 4.67 13.23 7.47
N THR A 68 5.39 14.21 8.02
CA THR A 68 5.95 14.14 9.38
C THR A 68 4.88 14.13 10.47
N ASP A 69 3.75 14.81 10.25
CA ASP A 69 2.66 14.82 11.24
C ASP A 69 1.98 13.46 11.31
N ASN A 70 1.67 12.84 10.16
CA ASN A 70 1.14 11.48 10.09
C ASN A 70 2.12 10.48 10.71
N TYR A 71 3.40 10.59 10.38
CA TYR A 71 4.45 9.75 10.96
C TYR A 71 4.47 9.84 12.49
N SER A 72 4.41 11.05 13.05
CA SER A 72 4.44 11.25 14.50
C SER A 72 3.24 10.58 15.18
N LEU A 73 2.05 10.73 14.59
CA LEU A 73 0.83 10.08 15.08
C LEU A 73 0.89 8.56 14.94
N ALA A 74 1.38 8.05 13.81
CA ALA A 74 1.56 6.60 13.63
C ALA A 74 2.53 6.01 14.66
N CYS A 75 3.63 6.70 14.96
CA CYS A 75 4.57 6.30 16.01
C CYS A 75 3.90 6.23 17.39
N GLU A 76 3.04 7.19 17.71
CA GLU A 76 2.29 7.18 18.97
C GLU A 76 1.29 6.01 19.05
N TYR A 77 0.51 5.81 17.99
CA TYR A 77 -0.53 4.79 17.94
C TYR A 77 0.00 3.37 17.90
N LEU A 78 1.15 3.15 17.26
CA LEU A 78 1.72 1.82 17.04
C LEU A 78 2.90 1.48 17.97
N LYS A 79 3.24 2.33 18.94
CA LYS A 79 4.42 2.20 19.82
C LYS A 79 4.57 0.84 20.52
N ASP A 80 3.45 0.18 20.81
CA ASP A 80 3.44 -1.10 21.51
C ASP A 80 3.55 -2.32 20.58
N ILE A 81 3.53 -2.12 19.25
CA ILE A 81 3.58 -3.18 18.25
C ILE A 81 5.01 -3.37 17.74
N LYS A 82 5.79 -4.17 18.45
CA LYS A 82 7.25 -4.31 18.23
C LYS A 82 7.67 -4.75 16.81
N LYS A 83 6.79 -5.39 16.06
CA LYS A 83 7.10 -5.87 14.71
C LYS A 83 6.86 -4.81 13.61
N ILE A 84 6.43 -3.60 13.97
CA ILE A 84 6.24 -2.49 13.03
C ILE A 84 7.37 -1.48 13.19
N HIS A 85 8.05 -1.20 12.09
CA HIS A 85 9.10 -0.18 11.97
C HIS A 85 8.61 0.91 11.03
N ILE A 86 8.44 2.12 11.58
CA ILE A 86 7.95 3.27 10.82
C ILE A 86 9.13 4.16 10.42
N VAL A 87 9.17 4.55 9.15
CA VAL A 87 10.23 5.39 8.59
C VAL A 87 9.63 6.68 8.04
N ASN A 88 10.12 7.84 8.52
CA ASN A 88 9.70 9.14 7.98
C ASN A 88 10.59 9.55 6.81
N LEU A 89 10.15 9.21 5.59
CA LEU A 89 10.92 9.45 4.39
C LEU A 89 10.00 9.43 3.14
N ASP A 90 10.37 10.14 2.08
CA ASP A 90 9.79 9.81 0.77
C ASP A 90 10.40 8.49 0.29
N VAL A 91 9.55 7.54 -0.12
CA VAL A 91 9.96 6.18 -0.47
C VAL A 91 11.05 6.12 -1.53
N ILE A 92 11.13 7.08 -2.43
CA ILE A 92 12.17 7.14 -3.48
C ILE A 92 13.59 7.29 -2.91
N PHE A 93 13.73 7.75 -1.65
CA PHE A 93 15.01 7.85 -0.95
C PHE A 93 15.25 6.68 0.01
N PHE A 94 14.27 5.79 0.19
CA PHE A 94 14.43 4.63 1.05
C PHE A 94 15.50 3.68 0.50
N LYS A 95 16.39 3.23 1.38
CA LYS A 95 17.47 2.30 1.06
C LYS A 95 17.58 1.26 2.17
N THR A 96 17.65 0.01 1.80
CA THR A 96 17.85 -1.11 2.71
C THR A 96 18.48 -2.29 1.96
N ASN A 97 19.17 -3.15 2.67
CA ASN A 97 19.63 -4.44 2.18
C ASN A 97 18.58 -5.55 2.44
N GLU A 98 17.55 -5.24 3.22
CA GLU A 98 16.46 -6.18 3.50
C GLU A 98 15.60 -6.41 2.26
N LYS A 99 15.01 -7.59 2.20
CA LYS A 99 14.03 -7.97 1.19
C LYS A 99 12.72 -8.33 1.88
N PHE A 100 11.62 -8.10 1.18
CA PHE A 100 10.29 -8.28 1.69
C PHE A 100 9.51 -9.29 0.84
N ASP A 101 8.67 -10.09 1.48
CA ASP A 101 7.82 -11.06 0.81
C ASP A 101 6.64 -10.37 0.13
N LEU A 102 6.10 -9.35 0.78
CA LEU A 102 5.01 -8.53 0.27
C LEU A 102 5.42 -7.06 0.26
N ILE A 103 5.17 -6.37 -0.86
CA ILE A 103 5.26 -4.92 -0.93
C ILE A 103 3.87 -4.37 -1.22
N PHE A 104 3.34 -3.56 -0.31
CA PHE A 104 2.04 -2.90 -0.46
C PHE A 104 2.23 -1.42 -0.78
N ILE A 105 1.74 -0.97 -1.95
CA ILE A 105 1.87 0.41 -2.40
C ILE A 105 0.50 1.08 -2.36
N ASP A 106 0.28 1.90 -1.34
CA ASP A 106 -0.89 2.77 -1.17
C ASP A 106 -0.49 4.26 -1.03
N GLY A 107 0.54 4.64 -1.74
CA GLY A 107 1.06 6.01 -1.77
C GLY A 107 0.33 6.93 -2.76
N ALA A 108 0.99 8.06 -3.08
CA ALA A 108 0.47 9.07 -4.00
C ALA A 108 0.21 8.52 -5.40
N LYS A 109 -1.06 8.50 -5.82
CA LYS A 109 -1.53 7.85 -7.06
C LYS A 109 -0.89 8.40 -8.34
N SER A 110 -0.40 9.63 -8.33
CA SER A 110 0.34 10.24 -9.45
C SER A 110 1.79 9.77 -9.61
N HIS A 111 2.31 8.97 -8.67
CA HIS A 111 3.70 8.53 -8.63
C HIS A 111 3.84 6.99 -8.51
N GLN A 112 2.77 6.23 -8.80
CA GLN A 112 2.75 4.77 -8.61
C GLN A 112 3.84 4.06 -9.42
N GLU A 113 4.12 4.50 -10.65
CA GLU A 113 5.18 3.92 -11.49
C GLU A 113 6.57 4.09 -10.84
N ILE A 114 6.90 5.30 -10.40
CA ILE A 114 8.18 5.59 -9.75
C ILE A 114 8.33 4.79 -8.44
N MET A 115 7.26 4.71 -7.65
CA MET A 115 7.25 3.93 -6.42
C MET A 115 7.43 2.44 -6.71
N PHE A 116 6.73 1.90 -7.71
CA PHE A 116 6.86 0.51 -8.11
C PHE A 116 8.30 0.18 -8.56
N GLU A 117 8.87 1.00 -9.47
CA GLU A 117 10.24 0.85 -9.96
C GLU A 117 11.28 0.90 -8.85
N HIS A 118 11.05 1.75 -7.86
CA HIS A 118 11.95 1.83 -6.72
C HIS A 118 11.80 0.63 -5.79
N CYS A 119 10.57 0.30 -5.41
CA CYS A 119 10.27 -0.73 -4.42
C CYS A 119 10.56 -2.16 -4.91
N GLN A 120 10.40 -2.46 -6.21
CA GLN A 120 10.67 -3.80 -6.75
C GLN A 120 12.09 -4.32 -6.45
N LYS A 121 13.03 -3.42 -6.15
CA LYS A 121 14.41 -3.75 -5.77
C LYS A 121 14.48 -4.43 -4.39
N PHE A 122 13.48 -4.19 -3.55
CA PHE A 122 13.39 -4.73 -2.19
C PHE A 122 12.51 -5.99 -2.12
N LEU A 123 11.98 -6.47 -3.25
CA LEU A 123 11.15 -7.67 -3.29
C LEU A 123 12.00 -8.94 -3.24
N ASN A 124 11.59 -9.91 -2.43
CA ASN A 124 12.10 -11.28 -2.46
C ASN A 124 11.80 -11.95 -3.82
N ASN A 125 12.57 -12.99 -4.17
CA ASN A 125 12.41 -13.69 -5.47
C ASN A 125 11.00 -14.22 -5.71
N ASN A 126 10.33 -14.76 -4.68
CA ASN A 126 8.96 -15.27 -4.75
C ASN A 126 7.93 -14.27 -4.21
N GLY A 127 8.35 -13.03 -3.97
CA GLY A 127 7.50 -12.01 -3.38
C GLY A 127 6.45 -11.46 -4.34
N ILE A 128 5.51 -10.72 -3.77
CA ILE A 128 4.38 -10.11 -4.48
C ILE A 128 4.36 -8.61 -4.18
N ILE A 129 4.13 -7.80 -5.22
CA ILE A 129 3.78 -6.38 -5.07
C ILE A 129 2.28 -6.24 -5.26
N VAL A 130 1.63 -5.57 -4.30
CA VAL A 130 0.21 -5.19 -4.38
C VAL A 130 0.13 -3.68 -4.46
N VAL A 131 -0.61 -3.16 -5.45
CA VAL A 131 -0.86 -1.72 -5.61
C VAL A 131 -2.35 -1.44 -5.49
N ASP A 132 -2.73 -0.51 -4.61
CA ASP A 132 -4.13 -0.18 -4.36
C ASP A 132 -4.61 1.04 -5.15
N ASN A 133 -5.94 1.11 -5.34
CA ASN A 133 -6.68 2.25 -5.91
C ASN A 133 -6.33 2.58 -7.37
N ILE A 134 -6.26 1.58 -8.23
CA ILE A 134 -5.96 1.77 -9.65
C ILE A 134 -7.17 2.24 -10.49
N PHE A 135 -8.40 2.25 -9.94
CA PHE A 135 -9.58 2.68 -10.69
C PHE A 135 -10.12 4.04 -10.29
N LEU A 136 -9.81 4.52 -9.07
CA LEU A 136 -10.31 5.80 -8.53
C LEU A 136 -11.83 5.95 -8.74
N LYS A 137 -12.61 4.91 -8.41
CA LYS A 137 -14.08 4.83 -8.65
C LYS A 137 -14.87 6.02 -8.07
N LYS A 138 -14.31 6.72 -7.07
CA LYS A 138 -14.90 7.95 -6.52
C LYS A 138 -15.15 9.04 -7.55
N PHE A 139 -14.55 8.95 -8.73
CA PHE A 139 -14.74 9.92 -9.82
C PHE A 139 -15.77 9.46 -10.87
N ASN A 140 -16.16 8.16 -10.88
CA ASN A 140 -17.02 7.59 -11.93
C ASN A 140 -18.43 8.25 -12.01
N ASN A 141 -18.96 8.72 -10.87
CA ASN A 141 -20.32 9.29 -10.80
C ASN A 141 -20.33 10.82 -10.82
N ARG A 142 -19.19 11.47 -11.10
CA ARG A 142 -19.12 12.93 -11.17
C ARG A 142 -19.47 13.41 -12.58
N LYS A 143 -20.46 14.32 -12.70
CA LYS A 143 -20.87 14.92 -13.98
C LYS A 143 -19.74 15.69 -14.63
N GLU A 144 -18.91 16.36 -13.81
CA GLU A 144 -17.74 17.11 -14.28
C GLU A 144 -16.53 16.83 -13.39
N LEU A 145 -15.38 16.74 -14.00
CA LEU A 145 -14.10 16.56 -13.34
C LEU A 145 -13.26 17.82 -13.50
N THR A 146 -12.62 18.24 -12.41
CA THR A 146 -11.63 19.32 -12.45
C THR A 146 -10.42 18.90 -13.30
N ARG A 147 -9.62 19.87 -13.75
CA ARG A 147 -8.37 19.62 -14.48
C ARG A 147 -7.42 18.68 -13.72
N ASN A 148 -7.29 18.87 -12.40
CA ASN A 148 -6.44 18.05 -11.56
C ASN A 148 -6.97 16.62 -11.45
N GLN A 149 -8.28 16.40 -11.34
CA GLN A 149 -8.89 15.08 -11.30
C GLN A 149 -8.71 14.33 -12.63
N LYS A 150 -8.89 15.01 -13.77
CA LYS A 150 -8.63 14.45 -15.11
C LYS A 150 -7.17 14.03 -15.24
N ARG A 151 -6.23 14.88 -14.81
CA ARG A 151 -4.80 14.56 -14.81
C ARG A 151 -4.46 13.36 -13.93
N LEU A 152 -5.08 13.26 -12.75
CA LEU A 152 -4.87 12.12 -11.86
C LEU A 152 -5.37 10.81 -12.49
N LEU A 153 -6.56 10.81 -13.08
CA LEU A 153 -7.11 9.65 -13.79
C LEU A 153 -6.23 9.23 -14.97
N SER A 154 -5.70 10.20 -15.75
CA SER A 154 -4.75 9.91 -16.82
C SER A 154 -3.51 9.20 -16.28
N LYS A 155 -2.92 9.71 -15.20
CA LYS A 155 -1.73 9.12 -14.58
C LYS A 155 -1.97 7.67 -14.09
N VAL A 156 -3.11 7.41 -13.48
CA VAL A 156 -3.46 6.07 -13.02
C VAL A 156 -3.68 5.13 -14.21
N LYS A 157 -4.31 5.60 -15.28
CA LYS A 157 -4.50 4.81 -16.51
C LYS A 157 -3.19 4.55 -17.25
N GLU A 158 -2.30 5.53 -17.32
CA GLU A 158 -0.95 5.40 -17.87
C GLU A 158 -0.17 4.31 -17.08
N PHE A 159 -0.22 4.36 -15.75
CA PHE A 159 0.40 3.37 -14.89
C PHE A 159 -0.16 1.96 -15.10
N GLU A 160 -1.50 1.81 -15.15
CA GLU A 160 -2.14 0.52 -15.44
C GLU A 160 -1.64 -0.08 -16.76
N THR A 161 -1.64 0.73 -17.82
CA THR A 161 -1.19 0.32 -19.17
C THR A 161 0.29 -0.07 -19.16
N TRP A 162 1.12 0.74 -18.54
CA TRP A 162 2.55 0.48 -18.37
C TRP A 162 2.79 -0.83 -17.63
N LEU A 163 2.07 -1.07 -16.51
CA LEU A 163 2.26 -2.24 -15.68
C LEU A 163 1.87 -3.54 -16.40
N VAL A 164 0.74 -3.53 -17.12
CA VAL A 164 0.25 -4.69 -17.89
C VAL A 164 1.20 -5.03 -19.05
N SER A 165 1.83 -4.02 -19.67
CA SER A 165 2.79 -4.23 -20.77
C SER A 165 4.17 -4.68 -20.30
N ARG A 166 4.43 -4.71 -18.99
CA ARG A 166 5.77 -4.94 -18.44
C ARG A 166 6.22 -6.39 -18.57
N GLN A 167 7.28 -6.60 -19.32
CA GLN A 167 7.90 -7.92 -19.42
C GLN A 167 8.51 -8.36 -18.08
N GLY A 168 8.53 -9.68 -17.82
CA GLY A 168 9.09 -10.24 -16.59
C GLY A 168 8.12 -10.23 -15.39
N TRP A 169 6.88 -9.74 -15.57
CA TRP A 169 5.87 -9.72 -14.52
C TRP A 169 4.59 -10.44 -14.94
N ASN A 170 4.02 -11.19 -14.02
CA ASN A 170 2.63 -11.64 -14.07
C ASN A 170 1.79 -10.59 -13.34
N VAL A 171 0.91 -9.91 -14.07
CA VAL A 171 0.07 -8.82 -13.55
C VAL A 171 -1.37 -9.26 -13.55
N LYS A 172 -2.03 -9.22 -12.39
CA LYS A 172 -3.44 -9.54 -12.22
C LYS A 172 -4.17 -8.34 -11.63
N ILE A 173 -5.14 -7.82 -12.38
CA ILE A 173 -6.02 -6.74 -11.92
C ILE A 173 -7.26 -7.36 -11.30
N ILE A 174 -7.60 -6.93 -10.07
CA ILE A 174 -8.76 -7.41 -9.32
C ILE A 174 -9.73 -6.24 -9.11
N ASN A 175 -10.96 -6.42 -9.56
CA ASN A 175 -11.99 -5.40 -9.47
C ASN A 175 -12.74 -5.47 -8.12
N ILE A 176 -12.00 -5.26 -7.05
CA ILE A 176 -12.55 -5.06 -5.70
C ILE A 176 -12.29 -3.62 -5.27
N ASP A 177 -13.14 -3.09 -4.42
CA ASP A 177 -13.03 -1.72 -3.90
C ASP A 177 -12.67 -0.68 -5.00
N ASP A 178 -11.57 0.05 -4.86
CA ASP A 178 -11.08 1.01 -5.88
C ASP A 178 -10.10 0.38 -6.88
N GLY A 179 -10.08 -0.97 -6.95
CA GLY A 179 -9.21 -1.73 -7.85
C GLY A 179 -7.82 -1.99 -7.27
N VAL A 180 -7.41 -3.26 -7.31
CA VAL A 180 -6.12 -3.73 -6.79
C VAL A 180 -5.35 -4.42 -7.90
N VAL A 181 -4.05 -4.17 -7.99
CA VAL A 181 -3.15 -4.93 -8.86
C VAL A 181 -2.24 -5.81 -8.03
N ILE A 182 -2.12 -7.06 -8.45
CA ILE A 182 -1.16 -8.04 -7.91
C ILE A 182 -0.11 -8.30 -8.96
N CYS A 183 1.16 -8.13 -8.59
CA CYS A 183 2.31 -8.31 -9.46
C CYS A 183 3.26 -9.33 -8.87
N LYS A 184 3.58 -10.39 -9.63
CA LYS A 184 4.56 -11.41 -9.28
C LYS A 184 5.59 -11.51 -10.40
N LYS A 185 6.89 -11.61 -10.05
CA LYS A 185 7.94 -11.87 -11.06
C LYS A 185 7.70 -13.22 -11.73
N LYS A 186 8.01 -13.31 -13.03
CA LYS A 186 7.97 -14.57 -13.79
C LYS A 186 9.14 -15.47 -13.45
#